data_5aeafd4f62c83030d65e1ab8f470069b
#
_entry.id   5aeafd4f62c83030d65e1ab8f470069b
#
_cell.length_a   1.000
_cell.length_b   1.000
_cell.length_c   1.000
_cell.angle_alpha   90.00
_cell.angle_beta   90.00
_cell.angle_gamma   90.00
#
_symmetry.space_group_name_H-M   'P 1'
#
loop_
_entity.id
_entity.type
_entity.pdbx_description
1 polymer ?
#
loop_
_entity_poly.entity_id
_entity_poly.type
_entity_poly.pdbx_seq_one_letter_code
_entity_poly.pdbx_strand_id
1 'polypeptide(L)'
;DLFAYRELKEIVPDCEDRYDQLERNMKLQDLYLTERFEEKQSEGFVGMMEGFLASLEDELMDFRTIEYKGIQKTEEELINLFYFKFQNAPLLSRMDAIRDYCVDEYETLLGRDLSEEELLIVQNKFDKMYVTKDIYKIYGWLLEECGYPVLPDVEYEKRKLEYEDVFPVLYLKYRLTGKAVHNHIKHLVIDEMQDYSYLQYVILNQIFKCRMTILGDKAQTLDEQMRDVLQFLPGVFDQKIHKIVMNKSYRNTM
;
A
#
# COMPACT_ATOMS: atom_id res chain seq x y z
N ASP A 1 11.07 -1.78 9.96
CA ASP A 1 11.39 -0.51 9.30
C ASP A 1 12.24 -0.71 8.03
N LEU A 2 13.41 -1.34 8.09
CA LEU A 2 14.30 -1.53 6.92
C LEU A 2 13.62 -2.17 5.70
N PHE A 3 12.68 -3.07 5.92
CA PHE A 3 11.88 -3.67 4.85
C PHE A 3 11.00 -2.61 4.18
N ALA A 4 10.27 -1.83 4.97
CA ALA A 4 9.41 -0.76 4.46
C ALA A 4 10.20 0.26 3.64
N TYR A 5 11.36 0.69 4.12
CA TYR A 5 12.21 1.66 3.43
C TYR A 5 12.73 1.15 2.08
N ARG A 6 13.07 -0.15 1.98
CA ARG A 6 13.45 -0.76 0.69
C ARG A 6 12.30 -0.73 -0.31
N GLU A 7 11.11 -1.09 0.16
CA GLU A 7 9.91 -1.10 -0.68
C GLU A 7 9.52 0.30 -1.15
N LEU A 8 9.80 1.35 -0.38
CA LEU A 8 9.42 2.72 -0.70
C LEU A 8 10.46 3.48 -1.51
N LYS A 9 11.65 2.92 -1.76
CA LYS A 9 12.73 3.62 -2.48
C LYS A 9 12.37 4.13 -3.87
N GLU A 10 11.41 3.52 -4.55
CA GLU A 10 10.93 4.00 -5.85
C GLU A 10 9.97 5.19 -5.74
N ILE A 11 9.45 5.49 -4.54
CA ILE A 11 8.48 6.55 -4.26
C ILE A 11 9.17 7.75 -3.62
N VAL A 12 10.05 7.48 -2.64
CA VAL A 12 10.82 8.48 -1.89
C VAL A 12 12.24 7.99 -1.63
N PRO A 13 13.25 8.87 -1.69
CA PRO A 13 14.64 8.51 -1.39
C PRO A 13 14.91 8.39 0.11
N ASP A 14 14.13 9.07 0.96
CA ASP A 14 14.36 9.20 2.40
C ASP A 14 13.08 9.00 3.20
N CYS A 15 13.18 8.21 4.27
CA CYS A 15 12.12 7.99 5.24
C CYS A 15 12.69 8.20 6.64
N GLU A 16 11.96 8.92 7.48
CA GLU A 16 12.24 9.05 8.90
C GLU A 16 12.11 7.68 9.59
N ASP A 17 13.00 7.37 10.54
CA ASP A 17 12.86 6.18 11.35
C ASP A 17 12.17 6.47 12.70
N ARG A 18 11.91 5.41 13.48
CA ARG A 18 11.23 5.54 14.78
C ARG A 18 12.01 6.39 15.77
N TYR A 19 13.34 6.34 15.74
CA TYR A 19 14.19 7.13 16.64
C TYR A 19 14.15 8.61 16.27
N ASP A 20 14.22 8.92 14.97
CA ASP A 20 14.11 10.28 14.46
C ASP A 20 12.75 10.89 14.83
N GLN A 21 11.66 10.12 14.72
CA GLN A 21 10.32 10.55 15.14
C GLN A 21 10.28 10.86 16.64
N LEU A 22 10.81 9.99 17.48
CA LEU A 22 10.85 10.21 18.93
C LEU A 22 11.65 11.46 19.28
N GLU A 23 12.80 11.66 18.63
CA GLU A 23 13.64 12.85 18.83
C GLU A 23 12.89 14.12 18.38
N ARG A 24 12.19 14.07 17.23
CA ARG A 24 11.36 15.16 16.72
C ARG A 24 10.23 15.51 17.70
N ASN A 25 9.51 14.52 18.20
CA ASN A 25 8.41 14.71 19.15
C ASN A 25 8.91 15.29 20.48
N MET A 26 10.06 14.82 21.00
CA MET A 26 10.69 15.37 22.20
C MET A 26 11.09 16.83 22.03
N LYS A 27 11.66 17.20 20.88
CA LYS A 27 12.08 18.59 20.60
C LYS A 27 10.90 19.54 20.48
N LEU A 28 9.81 19.09 19.86
CA LEU A 28 8.63 19.92 19.62
C LEU A 28 7.68 19.97 20.83
N GLN A 29 7.78 19.00 21.76
CA GLN A 29 6.87 18.82 22.89
C GLN A 29 5.39 18.89 22.50
N ASP A 30 5.06 18.37 21.32
CA ASP A 30 3.75 18.46 20.71
C ASP A 30 3.02 17.11 20.84
N LEU A 31 2.02 17.08 21.72
CA LEU A 31 1.15 15.90 21.92
C LEU A 31 0.39 15.54 20.64
N TYR A 32 0.05 16.51 19.82
CA TYR A 32 -0.68 16.30 18.57
C TYR A 32 0.08 15.39 17.59
N LEU A 33 1.41 15.46 17.58
CA LEU A 33 2.22 14.58 16.71
C LEU A 33 2.14 13.10 17.14
N THR A 34 2.01 12.84 18.43
CA THR A 34 1.83 11.47 18.94
C THR A 34 0.43 10.95 18.58
N GLU A 35 -0.61 11.75 18.82
CA GLU A 35 -1.99 11.42 18.45
C GLU A 35 -2.11 11.16 16.95
N ARG A 36 -1.50 11.99 16.10
CA ARG A 36 -1.48 11.82 14.65
C ARG A 36 -0.82 10.52 14.21
N PHE A 37 0.27 10.11 14.86
CA PHE A 37 0.91 8.82 14.59
C PHE A 37 -0.04 7.67 14.91
N GLU A 38 -0.61 7.65 16.11
CA GLU A 38 -1.53 6.61 16.55
C GLU A 38 -2.76 6.50 15.65
N GLU A 39 -3.32 7.64 15.26
CA GLU A 39 -4.46 7.72 14.36
C GLU A 39 -4.15 7.10 13.00
N LYS A 40 -3.02 7.48 12.36
CA LYS A 40 -2.59 6.95 11.06
C LYS A 40 -2.20 5.46 11.09
N GLN A 41 -1.99 4.88 12.27
CA GLN A 41 -1.72 3.45 12.47
C GLN A 41 -2.97 2.64 12.86
N SER A 42 -4.14 3.29 12.99
CA SER A 42 -5.36 2.70 13.50
C SER A 42 -6.18 1.95 12.46
N GLU A 43 -7.14 1.14 12.93
CA GLU A 43 -8.17 0.52 12.10
C GLU A 43 -9.03 1.56 11.38
N GLY A 44 -9.35 2.67 12.04
CA GLY A 44 -10.12 3.76 11.46
C GLY A 44 -9.43 4.37 10.24
N PHE A 45 -8.12 4.58 10.30
CA PHE A 45 -7.35 5.11 9.17
C PHE A 45 -7.26 4.11 8.01
N VAL A 46 -7.13 2.81 8.30
CA VAL A 46 -7.23 1.77 7.26
C VAL A 46 -8.59 1.83 6.56
N GLY A 47 -9.67 2.03 7.31
CA GLY A 47 -11.01 2.21 6.75
C GLY A 47 -11.10 3.45 5.83
N MET A 48 -10.50 4.57 6.23
CA MET A 48 -10.41 5.78 5.39
C MET A 48 -9.61 5.53 4.11
N MET A 49 -8.46 4.85 4.19
CA MET A 49 -7.68 4.46 3.01
C MET A 49 -8.47 3.56 2.05
N GLU A 50 -9.24 2.60 2.56
CA GLU A 50 -10.08 1.73 1.70
C GLU A 50 -11.23 2.51 1.05
N GLY A 51 -11.86 3.44 1.76
CA GLY A 51 -12.86 4.34 1.20
C GLY A 51 -12.27 5.21 0.08
N PHE A 52 -11.12 5.82 0.33
CA PHE A 52 -10.38 6.60 -0.67
C PHE A 52 -10.02 5.77 -1.91
N LEU A 53 -9.51 4.53 -1.72
CA LEU A 53 -9.17 3.66 -2.85
C LEU A 53 -10.38 3.30 -3.71
N ALA A 54 -11.57 3.22 -3.12
CA ALA A 54 -12.80 2.97 -3.87
C ALA A 54 -13.20 4.18 -4.72
N SER A 55 -13.07 5.42 -4.21
CA SER A 55 -13.33 6.64 -4.99
C SER A 55 -12.24 6.92 -6.03
N LEU A 56 -10.98 6.61 -5.71
CA LEU A 56 -9.84 6.82 -6.59
C LEU A 56 -9.98 6.08 -7.92
N GLU A 57 -10.68 4.95 -7.96
CA GLU A 57 -10.91 4.17 -9.18
C GLU A 57 -11.56 5.02 -10.29
N ASP A 58 -12.46 5.93 -9.92
CA ASP A 58 -13.15 6.81 -10.87
C ASP A 58 -12.33 8.06 -11.22
N GLU A 59 -11.47 8.54 -10.31
CA GLU A 59 -10.75 9.80 -10.46
C GLU A 59 -9.39 9.65 -11.13
N LEU A 60 -8.80 8.45 -11.10
CA LEU A 60 -7.43 8.21 -11.56
C LEU A 60 -7.32 8.11 -13.07
N MET A 61 -8.45 7.95 -13.79
CA MET A 61 -8.46 7.63 -15.21
C MET A 61 -9.08 8.75 -16.06
N ASP A 62 -8.41 9.08 -17.15
CA ASP A 62 -8.91 9.94 -18.23
C ASP A 62 -8.99 9.08 -19.51
N PHE A 63 -10.07 8.32 -19.64
CA PHE A 63 -10.25 7.41 -20.76
C PHE A 63 -10.37 8.18 -22.07
N ARG A 64 -9.72 7.68 -23.10
CA ARG A 64 -9.73 8.25 -24.47
C ARG A 64 -9.73 7.15 -25.48
N THR A 65 -10.47 7.34 -26.56
CA THR A 65 -10.38 6.48 -27.74
C THR A 65 -8.93 6.42 -28.23
N ILE A 66 -8.42 5.23 -28.47
CA ILE A 66 -7.11 5.00 -29.07
C ILE A 66 -7.25 4.36 -30.44
N GLU A 67 -6.36 4.73 -31.33
CA GLU A 67 -6.23 4.14 -32.66
C GLU A 67 -4.79 3.71 -32.89
N TYR A 68 -4.63 2.52 -33.45
CA TYR A 68 -3.34 2.01 -33.90
C TYR A 68 -3.50 1.26 -35.22
N LYS A 69 -2.84 1.77 -36.29
CA LYS A 69 -2.89 1.18 -37.66
C LYS A 69 -4.31 0.90 -38.20
N GLY A 70 -5.23 1.81 -37.96
CA GLY A 70 -6.63 1.69 -38.39
C GLY A 70 -7.50 0.81 -37.50
N ILE A 71 -6.94 0.21 -36.44
CA ILE A 71 -7.69 -0.54 -35.45
C ILE A 71 -7.96 0.41 -34.28
N GLN A 72 -9.23 0.60 -33.99
CA GLN A 72 -9.70 1.54 -32.96
C GLN A 72 -10.22 0.78 -31.74
N LYS A 73 -9.89 1.30 -30.55
CA LYS A 73 -10.55 0.98 -29.29
C LYS A 73 -11.23 2.24 -28.77
N THR A 74 -12.53 2.18 -28.66
CA THR A 74 -13.32 3.31 -28.19
C THR A 74 -13.16 3.50 -26.68
N GLU A 75 -13.45 4.70 -26.21
CA GLU A 75 -13.50 5.02 -24.78
C GLU A 75 -14.44 4.06 -24.04
N GLU A 76 -15.65 3.79 -24.57
CA GLU A 76 -16.63 2.88 -23.98
C GLU A 76 -16.09 1.45 -23.85
N GLU A 77 -15.38 0.94 -24.88
CA GLU A 77 -14.73 -0.39 -24.81
C GLU A 77 -13.67 -0.45 -23.72
N LEU A 78 -12.85 0.60 -23.59
CA LEU A 78 -11.80 0.69 -22.55
C LEU A 78 -12.40 0.77 -21.15
N ILE A 79 -13.45 1.55 -20.96
CA ILE A 79 -14.22 1.63 -19.71
C ILE A 79 -14.77 0.25 -19.34
N ASN A 80 -15.38 -0.47 -20.29
CA ASN A 80 -15.90 -1.81 -20.07
C ASN A 80 -14.80 -2.82 -19.70
N LEU A 81 -13.63 -2.75 -20.36
CA LEU A 81 -12.49 -3.58 -19.99
C LEU A 81 -12.00 -3.27 -18.58
N PHE A 82 -11.91 -2.00 -18.21
CA PHE A 82 -11.40 -1.54 -16.93
C PHE A 82 -12.28 -1.94 -15.74
N TYR A 83 -13.58 -1.65 -15.83
CA TYR A 83 -14.51 -1.86 -14.72
C TYR A 83 -15.09 -3.28 -14.62
N PHE A 84 -15.10 -4.04 -15.72
CA PHE A 84 -15.73 -5.38 -15.71
C PHE A 84 -14.72 -6.50 -15.95
N LYS A 85 -13.96 -6.47 -17.04
CA LYS A 85 -13.09 -7.59 -17.40
C LYS A 85 -11.86 -7.67 -16.49
N PHE A 86 -11.23 -6.54 -16.20
CA PHE A 86 -10.00 -6.44 -15.43
C PHE A 86 -10.20 -5.85 -14.03
N GLN A 87 -11.42 -5.80 -13.50
CA GLN A 87 -11.75 -5.24 -12.20
C GLN A 87 -10.92 -5.82 -11.02
N ASN A 88 -10.48 -7.07 -11.13
CA ASN A 88 -9.69 -7.74 -10.11
C ASN A 88 -8.18 -7.44 -10.20
N ALA A 89 -7.74 -6.78 -11.26
CA ALA A 89 -6.34 -6.34 -11.37
C ALA A 89 -6.11 -5.10 -10.48
N PRO A 90 -4.93 -5.00 -9.84
CA PRO A 90 -4.58 -3.81 -9.07
C PRO A 90 -4.65 -2.54 -9.92
N LEU A 91 -5.13 -1.44 -9.33
CA LEU A 91 -5.52 -0.24 -10.06
C LEU A 91 -4.41 0.31 -10.97
N LEU A 92 -3.18 0.45 -10.47
CA LEU A 92 -2.04 0.94 -11.26
C LEU A 92 -1.45 -0.07 -12.25
N SER A 93 -1.86 -1.35 -12.19
CA SER A 93 -1.47 -2.40 -13.14
C SER A 93 -2.59 -2.77 -14.11
N ARG A 94 -3.80 -2.25 -13.90
CA ARG A 94 -4.99 -2.64 -14.65
C ARG A 94 -4.91 -2.25 -16.12
N MET A 95 -4.41 -1.04 -16.40
CA MET A 95 -4.23 -0.59 -17.79
C MET A 95 -3.13 -1.35 -18.52
N ASP A 96 -2.12 -1.85 -17.81
CA ASP A 96 -1.10 -2.72 -18.43
C ASP A 96 -1.73 -4.03 -18.91
N ALA A 97 -2.62 -4.63 -18.12
CA ALA A 97 -3.36 -5.83 -18.52
C ALA A 97 -4.32 -5.58 -19.69
N ILE A 98 -4.96 -4.40 -19.72
CA ILE A 98 -5.83 -3.99 -20.84
C ILE A 98 -5.00 -3.75 -22.10
N ARG A 99 -3.84 -3.09 -21.98
CA ARG A 99 -2.89 -2.90 -23.10
C ARG A 99 -2.47 -4.24 -23.67
N ASP A 100 -2.04 -5.19 -22.84
CA ASP A 100 -1.59 -6.50 -23.30
C ASP A 100 -2.70 -7.24 -24.04
N TYR A 101 -3.92 -7.18 -23.51
CA TYR A 101 -5.11 -7.71 -24.19
C TYR A 101 -5.37 -7.04 -25.56
N CYS A 102 -5.24 -5.71 -25.66
CA CYS A 102 -5.39 -5.00 -26.92
C CYS A 102 -4.25 -5.27 -27.90
N VAL A 103 -3.03 -5.48 -27.41
CA VAL A 103 -1.88 -5.89 -28.22
C VAL A 103 -2.15 -7.25 -28.88
N ASP A 104 -2.60 -8.24 -28.11
CA ASP A 104 -2.97 -9.57 -28.65
C ASP A 104 -4.02 -9.47 -29.76
N GLU A 105 -5.01 -8.59 -29.59
CA GLU A 105 -6.01 -8.33 -30.63
C GLU A 105 -5.40 -7.67 -31.87
N TYR A 106 -4.53 -6.66 -31.71
CA TYR A 106 -3.86 -5.98 -32.81
C TYR A 106 -2.98 -6.95 -33.61
N GLU A 107 -2.19 -7.79 -32.93
CA GLU A 107 -1.35 -8.81 -33.57
C GLU A 107 -2.17 -9.84 -34.35
N THR A 108 -3.30 -10.27 -33.77
CA THR A 108 -4.23 -11.17 -34.45
C THR A 108 -4.79 -10.55 -35.72
N LEU A 109 -5.23 -9.28 -35.69
CA LEU A 109 -5.80 -8.58 -36.83
C LEU A 109 -4.76 -8.23 -37.89
N LEU A 110 -3.51 -7.94 -37.47
CA LEU A 110 -2.41 -7.63 -38.38
C LEU A 110 -1.75 -8.89 -38.96
N GLY A 111 -2.00 -10.06 -38.38
CA GLY A 111 -1.40 -11.35 -38.77
C GLY A 111 0.10 -11.44 -38.50
N ARG A 112 0.61 -10.64 -37.56
CA ARG A 112 2.01 -10.62 -37.14
C ARG A 112 2.17 -9.99 -35.75
N ASP A 113 3.25 -10.31 -35.07
CA ASP A 113 3.63 -9.68 -33.83
C ASP A 113 4.04 -8.20 -34.05
N LEU A 114 3.84 -7.38 -33.02
CA LEU A 114 4.30 -6.00 -32.99
C LEU A 114 5.81 -5.95 -32.63
N SER A 115 6.54 -5.04 -33.27
CA SER A 115 7.93 -4.77 -32.91
C SER A 115 8.01 -4.03 -31.56
N GLU A 116 9.21 -4.00 -30.95
CA GLU A 116 9.44 -3.27 -29.70
C GLU A 116 9.08 -1.78 -29.81
N GLU A 117 9.37 -1.15 -30.94
CA GLU A 117 9.00 0.25 -31.21
C GLU A 117 7.48 0.43 -31.27
N GLU A 118 6.78 -0.51 -31.91
CA GLU A 118 5.32 -0.51 -32.03
C GLU A 118 4.65 -0.72 -30.65
N LEU A 119 5.18 -1.65 -29.85
CA LEU A 119 4.74 -1.88 -28.48
C LEU A 119 4.89 -0.63 -27.61
N LEU A 120 6.03 0.09 -27.74
CA LEU A 120 6.26 1.33 -27.02
C LEU A 120 5.26 2.44 -27.41
N ILE A 121 4.90 2.53 -28.69
CA ILE A 121 3.89 3.49 -29.17
C ILE A 121 2.52 3.17 -28.56
N VAL A 122 2.13 1.90 -28.53
CA VAL A 122 0.87 1.48 -27.91
C VAL A 122 0.91 1.75 -26.42
N GLN A 123 1.96 1.34 -25.72
CA GLN A 123 2.13 1.58 -24.28
C GLN A 123 1.97 3.06 -23.90
N ASN A 124 2.62 3.96 -24.62
CA ASN A 124 2.52 5.40 -24.37
C ASN A 124 1.08 5.94 -24.50
N LYS A 125 0.23 5.33 -25.32
CA LYS A 125 -1.18 5.72 -25.44
C LYS A 125 -1.98 5.33 -24.20
N PHE A 126 -1.73 4.15 -23.64
CA PHE A 126 -2.36 3.69 -22.41
C PHE A 126 -1.86 4.44 -21.17
N ASP A 127 -0.56 4.69 -21.07
CA ASP A 127 0.04 5.41 -19.94
C ASP A 127 -0.51 6.84 -19.78
N LYS A 128 -0.84 7.49 -20.90
CA LYS A 128 -1.43 8.83 -20.92
C LYS A 128 -2.87 8.91 -20.40
N MET A 129 -3.53 7.77 -20.17
CA MET A 129 -4.87 7.74 -19.57
C MET A 129 -4.84 7.80 -18.05
N TYR A 130 -3.69 7.57 -17.40
CA TYR A 130 -3.56 7.83 -15.98
C TYR A 130 -3.39 9.33 -15.71
N VAL A 131 -4.17 9.87 -14.81
CA VAL A 131 -3.98 11.23 -14.27
C VAL A 131 -2.63 11.29 -13.56
N THR A 132 -2.32 10.26 -12.76
CA THR A 132 -1.01 10.03 -12.17
C THR A 132 -0.80 8.56 -11.84
N LYS A 133 0.45 8.09 -11.86
CA LYS A 133 0.89 6.81 -11.28
C LYS A 133 1.77 7.02 -10.04
N ASP A 134 1.97 8.27 -9.65
CA ASP A 134 2.86 8.65 -8.55
C ASP A 134 2.16 8.44 -7.20
N ILE A 135 2.54 7.39 -6.49
CA ILE A 135 1.94 7.02 -5.21
C ILE A 135 2.16 8.12 -4.14
N TYR A 136 3.24 8.88 -4.21
CA TYR A 136 3.47 10.01 -3.32
C TYR A 136 2.39 11.09 -3.49
N LYS A 137 2.03 11.40 -4.74
CA LYS A 137 0.94 12.34 -5.05
C LYS A 137 -0.42 11.78 -4.65
N ILE A 138 -0.67 10.50 -4.94
CA ILE A 138 -1.92 9.82 -4.55
C ILE A 138 -2.10 9.86 -3.03
N TYR A 139 -1.03 9.61 -2.27
CA TYR A 139 -1.08 9.74 -0.82
C TYR A 139 -1.34 11.19 -0.37
N GLY A 140 -0.78 12.17 -1.07
CA GLY A 140 -1.11 13.59 -0.84
C GLY A 140 -2.61 13.89 -0.99
N TRP A 141 -3.28 13.31 -1.99
CA TRP A 141 -4.75 13.45 -2.16
C TRP A 141 -5.52 12.81 -1.01
N LEU A 142 -5.12 11.63 -0.54
CA LEU A 142 -5.71 11.01 0.64
C LEU A 142 -5.57 11.93 1.88
N LEU A 143 -4.39 12.51 2.10
CA LEU A 143 -4.16 13.40 3.24
C LEU A 143 -5.06 14.65 3.17
N GLU A 144 -5.22 15.23 1.98
CA GLU A 144 -6.11 16.37 1.75
C GLU A 144 -7.57 16.00 2.03
N GLU A 145 -8.06 14.87 1.52
CA GLU A 145 -9.42 14.39 1.77
C GLU A 145 -9.69 14.13 3.26
N CYS A 146 -8.71 13.59 3.97
CA CYS A 146 -8.80 13.33 5.41
C CYS A 146 -8.55 14.57 6.29
N GLY A 147 -8.19 15.73 5.70
CA GLY A 147 -7.92 16.96 6.44
C GLY A 147 -6.57 16.99 7.15
N TYR A 148 -5.63 16.16 6.75
CA TYR A 148 -4.25 16.17 7.24
C TYR A 148 -3.36 17.15 6.46
N PRO A 149 -2.23 17.60 7.03
CA PRO A 149 -1.23 18.35 6.28
C PRO A 149 -0.77 17.58 5.05
N VAL A 150 -0.84 18.21 3.89
CA VAL A 150 -0.47 17.61 2.60
C VAL A 150 1.05 17.55 2.46
N LEU A 151 1.55 16.48 1.85
CA LEU A 151 2.96 16.36 1.50
C LEU A 151 3.39 17.46 0.50
N PRO A 152 4.63 17.99 0.60
CA PRO A 152 5.10 19.00 -0.34
C PRO A 152 5.20 18.46 -1.77
N ASP A 153 4.75 19.22 -2.76
CA ASP A 153 4.94 18.90 -4.18
C ASP A 153 6.38 19.25 -4.60
N VAL A 154 7.27 18.29 -4.48
CA VAL A 154 8.70 18.43 -4.76
C VAL A 154 9.21 17.29 -5.65
N GLU A 155 10.36 17.53 -6.28
CA GLU A 155 11.07 16.50 -7.04
C GLU A 155 11.45 15.31 -6.16
N TYR A 156 11.59 14.13 -6.79
CA TYR A 156 11.86 12.87 -6.10
C TYR A 156 13.01 12.97 -5.09
N GLU A 157 14.12 13.61 -5.44
CA GLU A 157 15.34 13.73 -4.62
C GLU A 157 15.12 14.54 -3.32
N LYS A 158 14.05 15.31 -3.25
CA LYS A 158 13.68 16.14 -2.10
C LYS A 158 12.53 15.57 -1.28
N ARG A 159 11.95 14.45 -1.74
CA ARG A 159 10.85 13.81 -1.02
C ARG A 159 11.36 13.15 0.24
N LYS A 160 10.62 13.35 1.30
CA LYS A 160 10.82 12.67 2.57
C LYS A 160 9.47 12.28 3.14
N LEU A 161 9.40 11.10 3.76
CA LEU A 161 8.25 10.68 4.57
C LEU A 161 8.62 10.78 6.05
N GLU A 162 7.74 11.38 6.82
CA GLU A 162 7.74 11.26 8.28
C GLU A 162 7.36 9.81 8.65
N TYR A 163 7.79 9.34 9.81
CA TYR A 163 7.60 7.94 10.21
C TYR A 163 6.12 7.51 10.23
N GLU A 164 5.23 8.40 10.64
CA GLU A 164 3.79 8.17 10.64
C GLU A 164 3.18 7.91 9.25
N ASP A 165 3.85 8.34 8.18
CA ASP A 165 3.40 8.20 6.79
C ASP A 165 4.01 6.97 6.08
N VAL A 166 5.07 6.38 6.64
CA VAL A 166 5.80 5.26 6.03
C VAL A 166 4.87 4.06 5.78
N PHE A 167 4.13 3.62 6.79
CA PHE A 167 3.27 2.44 6.67
C PHE A 167 1.99 2.72 5.88
N PRO A 168 1.31 3.87 6.00
CA PRO A 168 0.23 4.26 5.11
C PRO A 168 0.62 4.25 3.62
N VAL A 169 1.76 4.85 3.26
CA VAL A 169 2.25 4.85 1.86
C VAL A 169 2.59 3.44 1.40
N LEU A 170 3.19 2.62 2.26
CA LEU A 170 3.48 1.22 1.96
C LEU A 170 2.19 0.41 1.71
N TYR A 171 1.17 0.63 2.53
CA TYR A 171 -0.14 0.01 2.35
C TYR A 171 -0.76 0.38 1.00
N LEU A 172 -0.83 1.68 0.67
CA LEU A 172 -1.33 2.16 -0.62
C LEU A 172 -0.54 1.57 -1.79
N LYS A 173 0.80 1.53 -1.70
CA LYS A 173 1.63 0.89 -2.72
C LYS A 173 1.16 -0.53 -3.03
N TYR A 174 0.98 -1.35 -2.00
CA TYR A 174 0.56 -2.73 -2.19
C TYR A 174 -0.85 -2.86 -2.74
N ARG A 175 -1.77 -2.02 -2.27
CA ARG A 175 -3.15 -2.00 -2.77
C ARG A 175 -3.22 -1.58 -4.24
N LEU A 176 -2.45 -0.58 -4.62
CA LEU A 176 -2.46 -0.01 -5.97
C LEU A 176 -1.70 -0.85 -6.99
N THR A 177 -0.59 -1.51 -6.59
CA THR A 177 0.28 -2.24 -7.53
C THR A 177 0.16 -3.75 -7.47
N GLY A 178 -0.36 -4.33 -6.40
CA GLY A 178 -0.49 -5.78 -6.20
C GLY A 178 0.84 -6.54 -6.07
N LYS A 179 1.96 -5.85 -5.92
CA LYS A 179 3.32 -6.41 -6.15
C LYS A 179 3.99 -7.11 -4.98
N ALA A 180 3.32 -7.43 -3.87
CA ALA A 180 4.08 -7.94 -2.75
C ALA A 180 3.51 -9.18 -2.06
N VAL A 181 3.50 -10.29 -2.74
CA VAL A 181 3.22 -11.56 -2.06
C VAL A 181 4.49 -12.40 -1.99
N HIS A 182 5.03 -12.58 -0.78
CA HIS A 182 6.20 -13.41 -0.52
C HIS A 182 5.80 -14.89 -0.39
N ASN A 183 5.36 -15.51 -1.48
CA ASN A 183 4.86 -16.89 -1.52
C ASN A 183 5.92 -17.95 -1.15
N HIS A 184 7.21 -17.60 -1.21
CA HIS A 184 8.30 -18.49 -0.83
C HIS A 184 8.44 -18.66 0.69
N ILE A 185 7.93 -17.70 1.48
CA ILE A 185 7.90 -17.77 2.94
C ILE A 185 6.79 -18.74 3.36
N LYS A 186 7.12 -19.76 4.14
CA LYS A 186 6.17 -20.79 4.59
C LYS A 186 5.69 -20.58 6.02
N HIS A 187 6.45 -19.85 6.81
CA HIS A 187 6.12 -19.49 8.18
C HIS A 187 6.78 -18.17 8.57
N LEU A 188 6.01 -17.25 9.12
CA LEU A 188 6.49 -15.98 9.65
C LEU A 188 6.44 -16.03 11.18
N VAL A 189 7.53 -15.64 11.82
CA VAL A 189 7.57 -15.45 13.29
C VAL A 189 7.70 -13.97 13.56
N ILE A 190 6.79 -13.44 14.36
CA ILE A 190 6.77 -12.06 14.82
C ILE A 190 7.04 -12.10 16.32
N ASP A 191 8.11 -11.45 16.74
CA ASP A 191 8.44 -11.28 18.15
C ASP A 191 8.07 -9.87 18.61
N GLU A 192 7.93 -9.68 19.92
CA GLU A 192 7.53 -8.40 20.53
C GLU A 192 6.24 -7.84 19.90
N MET A 193 5.18 -8.63 19.95
CA MET A 193 3.90 -8.31 19.28
C MET A 193 3.35 -6.92 19.63
N GLN A 194 3.69 -6.39 20.80
CA GLN A 194 3.25 -5.09 21.28
C GLN A 194 3.88 -3.90 20.55
N ASP A 195 4.96 -4.13 19.79
CA ASP A 195 5.67 -3.09 19.05
C ASP A 195 5.06 -2.83 17.66
N TYR A 196 4.05 -3.61 17.27
CA TYR A 196 3.41 -3.50 15.96
C TYR A 196 2.02 -2.88 16.07
N SER A 197 1.77 -1.91 15.18
CA SER A 197 0.46 -1.27 15.04
C SER A 197 -0.56 -2.15 14.31
N TYR A 198 -1.84 -1.76 14.36
CA TYR A 198 -2.91 -2.38 13.57
C TYR A 198 -2.56 -2.41 12.08
N LEU A 199 -2.19 -1.24 11.51
CA LEU A 199 -1.83 -1.12 10.10
C LEU A 199 -0.65 -2.02 9.71
N GLN A 200 0.38 -2.13 10.56
CA GLN A 200 1.50 -3.02 10.31
C GLN A 200 1.07 -4.49 10.24
N TYR A 201 0.17 -4.94 11.11
CA TYR A 201 -0.38 -6.29 11.03
C TYR A 201 -1.22 -6.51 9.78
N VAL A 202 -2.01 -5.53 9.36
CA VAL A 202 -2.76 -5.59 8.09
C VAL A 202 -1.81 -5.75 6.91
N ILE A 203 -0.73 -4.97 6.86
CA ILE A 203 0.31 -5.09 5.83
C ILE A 203 0.96 -6.49 5.86
N LEU A 204 1.37 -6.98 7.04
CA LEU A 204 1.97 -8.30 7.17
C LEU A 204 1.04 -9.42 6.70
N ASN A 205 -0.25 -9.35 7.04
CA ASN A 205 -1.25 -10.30 6.55
C ASN A 205 -1.47 -10.22 5.03
N GLN A 206 -1.32 -9.04 4.46
CA GLN A 206 -1.44 -8.84 3.00
C GLN A 206 -0.25 -9.43 2.24
N ILE A 207 0.96 -9.23 2.75
CA ILE A 207 2.22 -9.62 2.11
C ILE A 207 2.54 -11.11 2.29
N PHE A 208 2.31 -11.65 3.48
CA PHE A 208 2.68 -13.01 3.85
C PHE A 208 1.47 -13.92 3.92
N LYS A 209 1.20 -14.66 2.86
CA LYS A 209 0.11 -15.65 2.80
C LYS A 209 0.57 -17.02 3.36
N CYS A 210 1.13 -17.00 4.57
CA CYS A 210 1.66 -18.18 5.25
C CYS A 210 1.15 -18.28 6.69
N ARG A 211 1.51 -19.38 7.37
CA ARG A 211 1.25 -19.50 8.82
C ARG A 211 2.11 -18.50 9.58
N MET A 212 1.56 -17.94 10.65
CA MET A 212 2.28 -16.99 11.50
C MET A 212 2.30 -17.47 12.95
N THR A 213 3.41 -17.21 13.63
CA THR A 213 3.53 -17.32 15.09
C THR A 213 3.85 -15.94 15.61
N ILE A 214 2.98 -15.41 16.45
CA ILE A 214 3.11 -14.06 17.03
C ILE A 214 3.40 -14.24 18.52
N LEU A 215 4.55 -13.73 18.95
CA LEU A 215 5.05 -13.82 20.31
C LEU A 215 5.06 -12.43 20.94
N GLY A 216 4.79 -12.35 22.23
CA GLY A 216 4.92 -11.09 22.97
C GLY A 216 4.59 -11.23 24.43
N ASP A 217 4.96 -10.20 25.19
CA ASP A 217 4.73 -10.13 26.61
C ASP A 217 3.78 -8.97 26.93
N LYS A 218 2.60 -9.31 27.41
CA LYS A 218 1.58 -8.31 27.78
C LYS A 218 2.04 -7.37 28.92
N ALA A 219 2.99 -7.81 29.75
CA ALA A 219 3.48 -7.03 30.89
C ALA A 219 4.55 -6.00 30.49
N GLN A 220 5.13 -6.09 29.29
CA GLN A 220 6.18 -5.18 28.82
C GLN A 220 5.64 -4.03 27.95
N THR A 221 4.34 -3.93 27.78
CA THR A 221 3.73 -2.84 27.02
C THR A 221 3.92 -1.53 27.78
N LEU A 222 4.82 -0.68 27.32
CA LEU A 222 5.12 0.63 27.93
C LEU A 222 4.02 1.66 27.64
N ASP A 223 3.20 1.43 26.64
CA ASP A 223 2.18 2.35 26.20
C ASP A 223 0.79 1.82 26.53
N GLU A 224 0.03 2.58 27.34
CA GLU A 224 -1.33 2.21 27.70
C GLU A 224 -2.28 2.16 26.51
N GLN A 225 -1.94 2.78 25.40
CA GLN A 225 -2.78 2.90 24.21
C GLN A 225 -2.50 1.81 23.16
N MET A 226 -1.32 1.22 23.11
CA MET A 226 -1.06 -0.02 22.35
C MET A 226 -1.70 -1.26 22.99
N ARG A 227 -2.74 -1.06 23.75
CA ARG A 227 -3.24 -1.90 24.86
C ARG A 227 -3.72 -3.27 24.50
N ASP A 228 -4.14 -3.52 23.30
CA ASP A 228 -4.70 -4.84 23.10
C ASP A 228 -4.56 -5.34 21.66
N VAL A 229 -3.30 -5.54 21.25
CA VAL A 229 -3.00 -6.29 20.02
C VAL A 229 -3.89 -7.53 19.94
N LEU A 230 -4.15 -8.20 21.06
CA LEU A 230 -5.02 -9.37 21.13
C LEU A 230 -6.50 -9.08 20.83
N GLN A 231 -6.97 -7.83 20.93
CA GLN A 231 -8.35 -7.48 20.57
C GLN A 231 -8.54 -7.33 19.08
N PHE A 232 -7.60 -6.72 18.37
CA PHE A 232 -7.74 -6.49 16.94
C PHE A 232 -7.19 -7.62 16.04
N LEU A 233 -6.24 -8.44 16.53
CA LEU A 233 -5.68 -9.55 15.73
C LEU A 233 -6.75 -10.47 15.12
N PRO A 234 -7.84 -10.84 15.83
CA PRO A 234 -8.89 -11.65 15.22
C PRO A 234 -9.56 -11.00 14.02
N GLY A 235 -9.70 -9.68 14.01
CA GLY A 235 -10.21 -8.91 12.86
C GLY A 235 -9.25 -8.94 11.67
N VAL A 236 -7.95 -8.79 11.93
CA VAL A 236 -6.92 -8.81 10.88
C VAL A 236 -6.75 -10.21 10.25
N PHE A 237 -6.86 -11.28 11.07
CA PHE A 237 -6.59 -12.66 10.63
C PHE A 237 -7.85 -13.53 10.49
N ASP A 238 -9.01 -12.94 10.22
CA ASP A 238 -10.29 -13.64 9.99
C ASP A 238 -10.65 -14.66 11.09
N GLN A 239 -10.39 -14.33 12.33
CA GLN A 239 -10.66 -15.18 13.51
C GLN A 239 -9.94 -16.56 13.52
N LYS A 240 -8.96 -16.79 12.65
CA LYS A 240 -8.19 -18.04 12.58
C LYS A 240 -7.02 -18.06 13.55
N ILE A 241 -7.21 -17.57 14.77
CA ILE A 241 -6.15 -17.44 15.78
C ILE A 241 -6.27 -18.53 16.83
N HIS A 242 -5.15 -19.22 17.10
CA HIS A 242 -5.01 -20.10 18.26
C HIS A 242 -4.13 -19.44 19.33
N LYS A 243 -4.74 -19.04 20.45
CA LYS A 243 -4.06 -18.33 21.53
C LYS A 243 -3.50 -19.33 22.56
N ILE A 244 -2.20 -19.20 22.86
CA ILE A 244 -1.53 -19.94 23.93
C ILE A 244 -1.02 -18.91 24.95
N VAL A 245 -1.39 -19.08 26.23
CA VAL A 245 -0.95 -18.21 27.33
C VAL A 245 0.03 -18.99 28.20
N MET A 246 1.25 -18.44 28.37
CA MET A 246 2.25 -18.96 29.27
C MET A 246 2.24 -18.18 30.58
N ASN A 247 1.88 -18.81 31.68
CA ASN A 247 1.71 -18.18 32.99
C ASN A 247 2.96 -18.26 33.88
N LYS A 248 4.04 -18.84 33.41
CA LYS A 248 5.30 -18.98 34.19
C LYS A 248 6.45 -18.32 33.43
N SER A 249 7.11 -17.35 34.06
CA SER A 249 8.38 -16.80 33.61
C SER A 249 9.52 -17.45 34.38
N TYR A 250 10.53 -17.93 33.64
CA TYR A 250 11.75 -18.50 34.24
C TYR A 250 12.91 -17.50 34.30
N ARG A 251 12.74 -16.29 33.70
CA ARG A 251 13.80 -15.26 33.70
C ARG A 251 13.75 -14.32 34.91
N ASN A 252 12.62 -14.17 35.56
CA ASN A 252 12.42 -13.24 36.67
C ASN A 252 12.10 -13.96 38.00
N THR A 253 12.88 -14.98 38.35
CA THR A 253 12.88 -15.54 39.70
C THR A 253 14.01 -14.90 40.49
N MET A 254 13.80 -13.71 41.02
CA MET A 254 14.38 -13.21 42.27
C MET A 254 13.36 -12.35 42.97
#